data_3d43aa28dc019e5d50974c2f0bee86fa
#
_entry.id   3d43aa28dc019e5d50974c2f0bee86fa
#
_cell.length_a   1.000
_cell.length_b   1.000
_cell.length_c   1.000
_cell.angle_alpha   90.00
_cell.angle_beta   90.00
_cell.angle_gamma   90.00
#
_symmetry.space_group_name_H-M   'P 1'
#
loop_
_entity.id
_entity.type
_entity.pdbx_description
1 polymer ?
#
loop_
_entity_poly.entity_id
_entity_poly.type
_entity_poly.pdbx_seq_one_letter_code
_entity_poly.pdbx_strand_id
1 'polypeptide(L)'
;MLRSIRLLAALAAAAAVAMPLAAPAQEKSIIVFAAASMKNALDDVDAAFTKKSGVKVLASYAASSALMKQIEQGAPADVYVSADLKWMDYGSQKKLVQDQTRVNLLGNRLVLVAPRDAKIGEVAIGPGLDLAKLADGGRIATGDVRAVPVGLYAKAALEKLGLWASVEPKMAMADNVRAALILVARGEAALGIVYETDAKVEPGVKIIGVFPEDSHPPIVYPVALTINAKPDAAQYLTFLRTQAAKSVFEGYGFSFLIKPTS
;
A
#
# COMPACT_ATOMS: atom_id res chain seq x y z
N MET A 1 -1.47 9.23 97.96
CA MET A 1 -0.29 8.55 97.36
C MET A 1 -0.67 8.04 95.92
N LEU A 2 -0.50 8.83 94.94
CA LEU A 2 -0.68 8.40 93.55
C LEU A 2 0.41 9.03 92.69
N ARG A 3 1.30 8.22 92.12
CA ARG A 3 2.37 8.64 91.21
C ARG A 3 1.84 8.71 89.80
N SER A 4 1.92 9.91 89.26
CA SER A 4 1.59 10.20 87.84
C SER A 4 2.73 9.76 86.94
N ILE A 5 2.48 8.85 86.01
CA ILE A 5 3.36 8.48 84.92
C ILE A 5 2.96 9.31 83.69
N ARG A 6 3.85 10.21 83.26
CA ARG A 6 3.70 10.93 81.94
C ARG A 6 4.25 10.10 80.83
N LEU A 7 3.39 9.66 79.94
CA LEU A 7 3.79 9.10 78.64
C LEU A 7 4.05 10.24 77.66
N LEU A 8 5.27 10.39 77.20
CA LEU A 8 5.62 11.19 76.02
C LEU A 8 5.38 10.36 74.78
N ALA A 9 4.37 10.72 73.98
CA ALA A 9 4.17 10.18 72.63
C ALA A 9 4.98 11.01 71.67
N ALA A 10 6.04 10.43 71.10
CA ALA A 10 6.79 11.03 70.02
C ALA A 10 6.05 10.81 68.65
N LEU A 11 5.55 11.88 68.04
CA LEU A 11 4.99 11.92 66.72
C LEU A 11 6.14 11.90 65.69
N ALA A 12 6.43 10.76 65.08
CA ALA A 12 7.30 10.68 63.89
C ALA A 12 6.47 11.01 62.66
N ALA A 13 6.58 12.24 62.14
CA ALA A 13 6.01 12.64 60.86
C ALA A 13 6.83 12.02 59.72
N ALA A 14 6.35 10.91 59.12
CA ALA A 14 6.88 10.35 57.89
C ALA A 14 6.47 11.23 56.73
N ALA A 15 7.37 12.07 56.21
CA ALA A 15 7.21 12.81 54.97
C ALA A 15 7.33 11.81 53.82
N ALA A 16 6.21 11.33 53.31
CA ALA A 16 6.15 10.54 52.06
C ALA A 16 6.48 11.49 50.90
N VAL A 17 7.70 11.43 50.39
CA VAL A 17 8.10 12.06 49.12
C VAL A 17 7.36 11.36 48.00
N ALA A 18 6.24 11.92 47.54
CA ALA A 18 5.53 11.48 46.36
C ALA A 18 6.43 11.79 45.14
N MET A 19 7.24 10.85 44.73
CA MET A 19 7.89 10.91 43.39
C MET A 19 6.77 10.88 42.36
N PRO A 20 6.69 11.88 41.45
CA PRO A 20 5.79 11.78 40.32
C PRO A 20 6.21 10.57 39.52
N LEU A 21 5.39 9.53 39.44
CA LEU A 21 5.50 8.48 38.46
C LEU A 21 5.37 9.17 37.09
N ALA A 22 6.49 9.30 36.36
CA ALA A 22 6.46 9.76 35.00
C ALA A 22 5.53 8.80 34.25
N ALA A 23 4.34 9.25 33.85
CA ALA A 23 3.48 8.51 32.96
C ALA A 23 4.31 8.15 31.72
N PRO A 24 4.31 6.89 31.26
CA PRO A 24 5.03 6.53 30.04
C PRO A 24 4.52 7.46 28.94
N ALA A 25 5.45 8.17 28.29
CA ALA A 25 5.13 9.02 27.16
C ALA A 25 4.39 8.14 26.15
N GLN A 26 3.15 8.48 25.81
CA GLN A 26 2.35 7.74 24.85
C GLN A 26 3.15 7.68 23.54
N GLU A 27 3.47 6.46 23.08
CA GLU A 27 4.26 6.25 21.87
C GLU A 27 3.53 6.90 20.69
N LYS A 28 4.17 7.89 20.06
CA LYS A 28 3.59 8.58 18.92
C LYS A 28 3.43 7.62 17.76
N SER A 29 2.26 7.52 17.19
CA SER A 29 2.00 6.64 16.06
C SER A 29 1.01 7.25 15.07
N ILE A 30 1.22 6.93 13.80
CA ILE A 30 0.33 7.24 12.69
C ILE A 30 -0.15 5.95 12.03
N ILE A 31 -1.32 6.01 11.40
CA ILE A 31 -1.93 4.90 10.69
C ILE A 31 -1.91 5.21 9.18
N VAL A 32 -1.29 4.33 8.41
CA VAL A 32 -1.15 4.47 6.96
C VAL A 32 -1.96 3.38 6.27
N PHE A 33 -2.92 3.77 5.45
CA PHE A 33 -3.65 2.87 4.58
C PHE A 33 -3.05 2.95 3.18
N ALA A 34 -2.41 1.88 2.72
CA ALA A 34 -1.69 1.87 1.45
C ALA A 34 -2.06 0.69 0.55
N ALA A 35 -2.05 0.93 -0.76
CA ALA A 35 -2.23 -0.11 -1.75
C ALA A 35 -1.31 -1.31 -1.51
N ALA A 36 -1.83 -2.53 -1.64
CA ALA A 36 -1.11 -3.77 -1.34
C ALA A 36 0.23 -3.91 -2.07
N SER A 37 0.35 -3.36 -3.29
CA SER A 37 1.59 -3.33 -4.08
C SER A 37 2.72 -2.53 -3.42
N MET A 38 2.39 -1.65 -2.49
CA MET A 38 3.38 -0.80 -1.80
C MET A 38 4.11 -1.52 -0.66
N LYS A 39 3.58 -2.67 -0.19
CA LYS A 39 3.98 -3.27 1.09
C LYS A 39 5.49 -3.32 1.32
N ASN A 40 6.25 -3.97 0.43
CA ASN A 40 7.68 -4.16 0.67
C ASN A 40 8.46 -2.84 0.71
N ALA A 41 8.21 -1.95 -0.27
CA ALA A 41 8.87 -0.65 -0.33
C ALA A 41 8.47 0.26 0.83
N LEU A 42 7.18 0.23 1.19
CA LEU A 42 6.68 1.11 2.25
C LEU A 42 7.11 0.64 3.64
N ASP A 43 7.20 -0.68 3.88
CA ASP A 43 7.75 -1.22 5.14
C ASP A 43 9.18 -0.69 5.39
N ASP A 44 10.04 -0.64 4.36
CA ASP A 44 11.40 -0.10 4.47
C ASP A 44 11.40 1.43 4.69
N VAL A 45 10.54 2.15 3.99
CA VAL A 45 10.37 3.60 4.16
C VAL A 45 9.85 3.92 5.57
N ASP A 46 8.89 3.15 6.08
CA ASP A 46 8.29 3.29 7.40
C ASP A 46 9.32 3.05 8.51
N ALA A 47 10.17 2.03 8.34
CA ALA A 47 11.27 1.76 9.25
C ALA A 47 12.29 2.93 9.28
N ALA A 48 12.64 3.48 8.12
CA ALA A 48 13.54 4.62 8.00
C ALA A 48 12.93 5.89 8.62
N PHE A 49 11.64 6.15 8.40
CA PHE A 49 10.92 7.26 9.00
C PHE A 49 10.85 7.13 10.51
N THR A 50 10.47 5.95 11.03
CA THR A 50 10.39 5.67 12.46
C THR A 50 11.73 5.89 13.14
N LYS A 51 12.82 5.41 12.53
CA LYS A 51 14.19 5.62 13.03
C LYS A 51 14.56 7.09 13.11
N LYS A 52 14.13 7.90 12.13
CA LYS A 52 14.46 9.34 12.05
C LYS A 52 13.61 10.20 12.99
N SER A 53 12.32 9.90 13.11
CA SER A 53 11.33 10.77 13.77
C SER A 53 10.94 10.31 15.17
N GLY A 54 11.13 9.04 15.50
CA GLY A 54 10.56 8.42 16.70
C GLY A 54 9.05 8.17 16.62
N VAL A 55 8.41 8.44 15.47
CA VAL A 55 6.97 8.20 15.25
C VAL A 55 6.80 6.83 14.60
N LYS A 56 6.05 5.94 15.25
CA LYS A 56 5.75 4.61 14.73
C LYS A 56 4.72 4.67 13.60
N VAL A 57 4.95 3.93 12.53
CA VAL A 57 3.99 3.76 11.44
C VAL A 57 3.27 2.42 11.60
N LEU A 58 1.94 2.48 11.58
CA LEU A 58 1.07 1.31 11.60
C LEU A 58 0.41 1.21 10.21
N ALA A 59 1.03 0.44 9.32
CA ALA A 59 0.56 0.31 7.94
C ALA A 59 -0.47 -0.82 7.79
N SER A 60 -1.54 -0.55 7.01
CA SER A 60 -2.52 -1.52 6.58
C SER A 60 -2.53 -1.59 5.05
N TYR A 61 -2.38 -2.80 4.51
CA TYR A 61 -2.24 -3.03 3.08
C TYR A 61 -3.42 -3.82 2.51
N ALA A 62 -4.14 -3.23 1.55
CA ALA A 62 -5.23 -3.87 0.83
C ALA A 62 -5.43 -3.20 -0.55
N ALA A 63 -6.49 -3.56 -1.28
CA ALA A 63 -6.85 -2.78 -2.46
C ALA A 63 -7.22 -1.35 -2.08
N SER A 64 -6.83 -0.38 -2.91
CA SER A 64 -7.14 1.04 -2.69
C SER A 64 -8.64 1.27 -2.53
N SER A 65 -9.46 0.54 -3.30
CA SER A 65 -10.92 0.54 -3.18
C SER A 65 -11.43 0.16 -1.79
N ALA A 66 -10.92 -0.93 -1.25
CA ALA A 66 -11.31 -1.44 0.06
C ALA A 66 -10.89 -0.48 1.18
N LEU A 67 -9.66 0.03 1.12
CA LEU A 67 -9.13 0.98 2.11
C LEU A 67 -9.91 2.30 2.10
N MET A 68 -10.22 2.84 0.92
CA MET A 68 -10.99 4.07 0.82
C MET A 68 -12.42 3.88 1.35
N LYS A 69 -13.02 2.71 1.13
CA LYS A 69 -14.34 2.38 1.71
C LYS A 69 -14.29 2.24 3.24
N GLN A 70 -13.19 1.72 3.79
CA GLN A 70 -12.99 1.70 5.24
C GLN A 70 -12.84 3.11 5.81
N ILE A 71 -12.11 4.01 5.13
CA ILE A 71 -12.01 5.43 5.53
C ILE A 71 -13.40 6.10 5.49
N GLU A 72 -14.19 5.85 4.45
CA GLU A 72 -15.57 6.36 4.33
C GLU A 72 -16.46 5.87 5.50
N GLN A 73 -16.19 4.68 6.02
CA GLN A 73 -16.88 4.09 7.19
C GLN A 73 -16.28 4.51 8.54
N GLY A 74 -15.31 5.44 8.54
CA GLY A 74 -14.73 6.00 9.76
C GLY A 74 -13.48 5.30 10.28
N ALA A 75 -12.82 4.44 9.48
CA ALA A 75 -11.54 3.86 9.89
C ALA A 75 -10.48 4.97 10.12
N PRO A 76 -9.67 4.86 11.20
CA PRO A 76 -8.82 5.96 11.67
C PRO A 76 -7.48 6.04 10.90
N ALA A 77 -7.52 6.11 9.58
CA ALA A 77 -6.33 6.31 8.77
C ALA A 77 -5.87 7.78 8.84
N ASP A 78 -4.56 7.99 8.99
CA ASP A 78 -3.93 9.32 8.93
C ASP A 78 -3.47 9.64 7.50
N VAL A 79 -2.96 8.63 6.79
CA VAL A 79 -2.46 8.76 5.42
C VAL A 79 -3.12 7.71 4.54
N TYR A 80 -3.47 8.10 3.33
CA TYR A 80 -3.98 7.19 2.31
C TYR A 80 -3.08 7.23 1.07
N VAL A 81 -2.65 6.04 0.61
CA VAL A 81 -1.85 5.84 -0.61
C VAL A 81 -2.62 4.93 -1.55
N SER A 82 -3.07 5.46 -2.66
CA SER A 82 -3.80 4.71 -3.68
C SER A 82 -2.87 4.21 -4.80
N ALA A 83 -3.25 3.12 -5.47
CA ALA A 83 -2.59 2.66 -6.70
C ALA A 83 -3.27 3.18 -7.97
N ASP A 84 -4.22 4.08 -7.85
CA ASP A 84 -4.85 4.78 -8.96
C ASP A 84 -5.37 6.16 -8.54
N LEU A 85 -5.62 7.00 -9.53
CA LEU A 85 -6.22 8.32 -9.33
C LEU A 85 -7.71 8.22 -8.97
N LYS A 86 -8.42 7.21 -9.50
CA LYS A 86 -9.88 7.04 -9.34
C LYS A 86 -10.30 6.98 -7.88
N TRP A 87 -9.62 6.18 -7.06
CA TRP A 87 -9.96 6.05 -5.64
C TRP A 87 -9.50 7.23 -4.81
N MET A 88 -8.43 7.91 -5.21
CA MET A 88 -8.05 9.20 -4.59
C MET A 88 -9.08 10.29 -4.93
N ASP A 89 -9.53 10.36 -6.18
CA ASP A 89 -10.57 11.30 -6.62
C ASP A 89 -11.91 11.04 -5.90
N TYR A 90 -12.26 9.76 -5.69
CA TYR A 90 -13.39 9.40 -4.87
C TYR A 90 -13.27 9.94 -3.44
N GLY A 91 -12.10 9.77 -2.81
CA GLY A 91 -11.80 10.32 -1.48
C GLY A 91 -11.93 11.85 -1.43
N SER A 92 -11.43 12.55 -2.46
CA SER A 92 -11.56 14.00 -2.62
C SER A 92 -13.03 14.43 -2.74
N GLN A 93 -13.79 13.80 -3.64
CA GLN A 93 -15.22 14.09 -3.84
C GLN A 93 -16.05 13.88 -2.58
N LYS A 94 -15.71 12.87 -1.78
CA LYS A 94 -16.35 12.57 -0.49
C LYS A 94 -15.80 13.38 0.67
N LYS A 95 -14.81 14.27 0.44
CA LYS A 95 -14.14 15.06 1.47
C LYS A 95 -13.52 14.21 2.58
N LEU A 96 -12.95 13.08 2.22
CA LEU A 96 -12.29 12.13 3.13
C LEU A 96 -10.78 12.36 3.20
N VAL A 97 -10.23 13.09 2.23
CA VAL A 97 -8.80 13.46 2.17
C VAL A 97 -8.65 14.98 2.08
N GLN A 98 -7.50 15.46 2.47
CA GLN A 98 -7.11 16.88 2.40
C GLN A 98 -6.48 17.14 1.03
N ASP A 99 -7.25 17.66 0.07
CA ASP A 99 -6.82 17.85 -1.32
C ASP A 99 -5.52 18.64 -1.48
N GLN A 100 -5.31 19.66 -0.62
CA GLN A 100 -4.09 20.46 -0.63
C GLN A 100 -2.82 19.68 -0.27
N THR A 101 -2.96 18.47 0.29
CA THR A 101 -1.84 17.58 0.64
C THR A 101 -1.58 16.51 -0.40
N ARG A 102 -2.46 16.39 -1.41
CA ARG A 102 -2.39 15.36 -2.44
C ARG A 102 -1.16 15.52 -3.31
N VAL A 103 -0.41 14.43 -3.50
CA VAL A 103 0.78 14.37 -4.35
C VAL A 103 0.74 13.10 -5.18
N ASN A 104 0.93 13.20 -6.49
CA ASN A 104 1.16 12.05 -7.37
C ASN A 104 2.62 11.61 -7.20
N LEU A 105 2.84 10.63 -6.32
CA LEU A 105 4.17 10.31 -5.79
C LEU A 105 4.94 9.34 -6.69
N LEU A 106 4.29 8.24 -7.10
CA LEU A 106 4.96 7.13 -7.81
C LEU A 106 4.20 6.75 -9.07
N GLY A 107 4.96 6.14 -10.00
CA GLY A 107 4.45 5.44 -11.17
C GLY A 107 4.83 3.96 -11.14
N ASN A 108 4.18 3.15 -11.99
CA ASN A 108 4.41 1.73 -12.13
C ASN A 108 4.12 1.25 -13.55
N ARG A 109 4.39 0.00 -13.85
CA ARG A 109 4.06 -0.63 -15.14
C ARG A 109 3.19 -1.87 -14.94
N LEU A 110 2.34 -2.16 -15.92
CA LEU A 110 1.52 -3.36 -15.96
C LEU A 110 2.28 -4.47 -16.68
N VAL A 111 2.32 -5.66 -16.08
CA VAL A 111 3.04 -6.80 -16.65
C VAL A 111 2.18 -8.07 -16.66
N LEU A 112 2.47 -8.95 -17.62
CA LEU A 112 1.98 -10.31 -17.66
C LEU A 112 3.00 -11.22 -16.99
N VAL A 113 2.55 -12.04 -16.06
CA VAL A 113 3.38 -13.00 -15.35
C VAL A 113 2.87 -14.43 -15.53
N ALA A 114 3.79 -15.38 -15.42
CA ALA A 114 3.51 -16.80 -15.35
C ALA A 114 4.22 -17.41 -14.12
N PRO A 115 3.85 -18.63 -13.69
CA PRO A 115 4.63 -19.39 -12.71
C PRO A 115 6.11 -19.48 -13.11
N ARG A 116 7.01 -19.45 -12.15
CA ARG A 116 8.46 -19.40 -12.38
C ARG A 116 8.97 -20.50 -13.29
N ASP A 117 8.44 -21.70 -13.16
CA ASP A 117 8.82 -22.92 -13.88
C ASP A 117 8.00 -23.18 -15.15
N ALA A 118 7.00 -22.33 -15.45
CA ALA A 118 6.20 -22.45 -16.66
C ALA A 118 7.08 -22.40 -17.91
N LYS A 119 6.79 -23.27 -18.88
CA LYS A 119 7.52 -23.34 -20.18
C LYS A 119 7.00 -22.28 -21.17
N ILE A 120 6.74 -21.08 -20.69
CA ILE A 120 6.30 -19.94 -21.49
C ILE A 120 7.47 -18.97 -21.57
N GLY A 121 7.88 -18.62 -22.80
CA GLY A 121 8.89 -17.59 -23.06
C GLY A 121 8.31 -16.17 -22.98
N GLU A 122 9.14 -15.19 -23.28
CA GLU A 122 8.70 -13.80 -23.42
C GLU A 122 7.75 -13.64 -24.60
N VAL A 123 6.71 -12.82 -24.42
CA VAL A 123 5.70 -12.52 -25.43
C VAL A 123 5.57 -11.01 -25.64
N ALA A 124 5.44 -10.60 -26.88
CA ALA A 124 5.06 -9.23 -27.21
C ALA A 124 3.55 -9.05 -26.99
N ILE A 125 3.18 -8.18 -26.05
CA ILE A 125 1.78 -7.89 -25.77
C ILE A 125 1.29 -6.83 -26.76
N GLY A 126 0.27 -7.19 -27.55
CA GLY A 126 -0.29 -6.29 -28.55
C GLY A 126 -1.56 -6.87 -29.17
N PRO A 127 -2.18 -6.12 -30.12
CA PRO A 127 -3.32 -6.62 -30.87
C PRO A 127 -2.96 -7.94 -31.59
N GLY A 128 -3.87 -8.93 -31.49
CA GLY A 128 -3.67 -10.24 -32.14
C GLY A 128 -2.93 -11.28 -31.26
N LEU A 129 -2.46 -10.93 -30.06
CA LEU A 129 -1.97 -11.93 -29.12
C LEU A 129 -3.15 -12.82 -28.68
N ASP A 130 -3.05 -14.13 -28.89
CA ASP A 130 -4.02 -15.08 -28.36
C ASP A 130 -3.71 -15.42 -26.89
N LEU A 131 -4.07 -14.48 -26.01
CA LEU A 131 -3.85 -14.59 -24.56
C LEU A 131 -4.67 -15.75 -23.95
N ALA A 132 -5.84 -16.05 -24.52
CA ALA A 132 -6.66 -17.18 -24.09
C ALA A 132 -6.01 -18.53 -24.38
N LYS A 133 -5.34 -18.65 -25.54
CA LYS A 133 -4.54 -19.83 -25.92
C LYS A 133 -3.26 -19.91 -25.06
N LEU A 134 -2.62 -18.78 -24.78
CA LEU A 134 -1.41 -18.73 -23.95
C LEU A 134 -1.69 -19.25 -22.53
N ALA A 135 -2.90 -19.01 -22.01
CA ALA A 135 -3.34 -19.53 -20.72
C ALA A 135 -3.64 -21.04 -20.73
N ASP A 136 -3.59 -21.70 -21.88
CA ASP A 136 -3.72 -23.16 -22.08
C ASP A 136 -4.84 -23.81 -21.23
N GLY A 137 -6.04 -23.25 -21.32
CA GLY A 137 -7.20 -23.71 -20.54
C GLY A 137 -7.25 -23.20 -19.08
N GLY A 138 -6.14 -22.66 -18.57
CA GLY A 138 -6.06 -22.11 -17.22
C GLY A 138 -6.71 -20.74 -17.06
N ARG A 139 -6.64 -20.20 -15.84
CA ARG A 139 -7.17 -18.89 -15.46
C ARG A 139 -6.09 -17.80 -15.59
N ILE A 140 -6.55 -16.57 -15.72
CA ILE A 140 -5.71 -15.36 -15.72
C ILE A 140 -6.06 -14.55 -14.49
N ALA A 141 -5.15 -14.47 -13.52
CA ALA A 141 -5.38 -13.78 -12.25
C ALA A 141 -5.10 -12.28 -12.38
N THR A 142 -5.97 -11.47 -11.79
CA THR A 142 -5.75 -10.03 -11.54
C THR A 142 -6.67 -9.56 -10.41
N GLY A 143 -6.61 -8.30 -10.01
CA GLY A 143 -7.61 -7.74 -9.09
C GLY A 143 -9.00 -7.69 -9.71
N ASP A 144 -10.05 -7.57 -8.87
CA ASP A 144 -11.42 -7.41 -9.38
C ASP A 144 -11.48 -6.21 -10.35
N VAL A 145 -11.81 -6.51 -11.60
CA VAL A 145 -11.83 -5.55 -12.71
C VAL A 145 -12.88 -4.44 -12.57
N ARG A 146 -13.77 -4.54 -11.59
CA ARG A 146 -14.82 -3.54 -11.30
C ARG A 146 -14.35 -2.46 -10.34
N ALA A 147 -13.37 -2.76 -9.48
CA ALA A 147 -13.01 -1.89 -8.37
C ALA A 147 -11.52 -1.84 -8.04
N VAL A 148 -10.81 -2.95 -8.11
CA VAL A 148 -9.40 -3.04 -7.70
C VAL A 148 -8.49 -2.37 -8.74
N PRO A 149 -7.59 -1.44 -8.38
CA PRO A 149 -6.80 -0.66 -9.34
C PRO A 149 -6.13 -1.50 -10.44
N VAL A 150 -5.37 -2.54 -10.08
CA VAL A 150 -4.71 -3.38 -11.08
C VAL A 150 -5.71 -4.05 -12.03
N GLY A 151 -6.88 -4.45 -11.53
CA GLY A 151 -7.95 -5.01 -12.35
C GLY A 151 -8.56 -3.98 -13.31
N LEU A 152 -8.73 -2.73 -12.86
CA LEU A 152 -9.19 -1.63 -13.71
C LEU A 152 -8.21 -1.36 -14.86
N TYR A 153 -6.90 -1.32 -14.56
CA TYR A 153 -5.86 -1.14 -15.57
C TYR A 153 -5.78 -2.35 -16.53
N ALA A 154 -5.85 -3.58 -15.98
CA ALA A 154 -5.83 -4.80 -16.77
C ALA A 154 -7.00 -4.84 -17.78
N LYS A 155 -8.22 -4.53 -17.30
CA LYS A 155 -9.40 -4.48 -18.17
C LYS A 155 -9.24 -3.42 -19.25
N ALA A 156 -8.84 -2.20 -18.90
CA ALA A 156 -8.63 -1.12 -19.88
C ALA A 156 -7.60 -1.51 -20.96
N ALA A 157 -6.48 -2.11 -20.56
CA ALA A 157 -5.45 -2.57 -21.48
C ALA A 157 -5.99 -3.67 -22.42
N LEU A 158 -6.67 -4.67 -21.88
CA LEU A 158 -7.21 -5.79 -22.66
C LEU A 158 -8.32 -5.33 -23.61
N GLU A 159 -9.17 -4.39 -23.20
CA GLU A 159 -10.20 -3.79 -24.07
C GLU A 159 -9.55 -3.01 -25.22
N LYS A 160 -8.57 -2.15 -24.94
CA LYS A 160 -7.87 -1.36 -25.95
C LYS A 160 -7.13 -2.23 -26.97
N LEU A 161 -6.56 -3.34 -26.51
CA LEU A 161 -5.85 -4.29 -27.38
C LEU A 161 -6.78 -5.27 -28.10
N GLY A 162 -8.10 -5.22 -27.84
CA GLY A 162 -9.08 -6.15 -28.45
C GLY A 162 -9.03 -7.57 -27.88
N LEU A 163 -8.43 -7.76 -26.71
CA LEU A 163 -8.22 -9.07 -26.09
C LEU A 163 -9.29 -9.43 -25.05
N TRP A 164 -10.03 -8.45 -24.53
CA TRP A 164 -10.93 -8.62 -23.38
C TRP A 164 -11.95 -9.74 -23.59
N ALA A 165 -12.69 -9.72 -24.69
CA ALA A 165 -13.78 -10.66 -24.93
C ALA A 165 -13.34 -12.13 -24.90
N SER A 166 -12.12 -12.43 -25.35
CA SER A 166 -11.56 -13.80 -25.38
C SER A 166 -11.12 -14.28 -24.00
N VAL A 167 -10.77 -13.36 -23.08
CA VAL A 167 -10.21 -13.72 -21.77
C VAL A 167 -11.16 -13.46 -20.59
N GLU A 168 -12.21 -12.66 -20.76
CA GLU A 168 -13.17 -12.36 -19.69
C GLU A 168 -13.69 -13.61 -18.96
N PRO A 169 -14.08 -14.71 -19.66
CA PRO A 169 -14.55 -15.93 -18.99
C PRO A 169 -13.45 -16.67 -18.20
N LYS A 170 -12.18 -16.35 -18.49
CA LYS A 170 -11.01 -16.99 -17.87
C LYS A 170 -10.44 -16.18 -16.69
N MET A 171 -10.99 -14.99 -16.42
CA MET A 171 -10.45 -14.15 -15.35
C MET A 171 -10.66 -14.78 -13.96
N ALA A 172 -9.58 -14.82 -13.17
CA ALA A 172 -9.61 -15.10 -11.73
C ALA A 172 -9.41 -13.76 -11.00
N MET A 173 -10.53 -13.24 -10.49
CA MET A 173 -10.55 -11.93 -9.83
C MET A 173 -10.24 -12.08 -8.34
N ALA A 174 -9.22 -11.36 -7.87
CA ALA A 174 -8.78 -11.37 -6.49
C ALA A 174 -9.08 -10.03 -5.78
N ASP A 175 -9.08 -10.06 -4.46
CA ASP A 175 -9.38 -8.87 -3.63
C ASP A 175 -8.32 -7.77 -3.75
N ASN A 176 -7.09 -8.10 -4.15
CA ASN A 176 -6.01 -7.15 -4.41
C ASN A 176 -4.92 -7.80 -5.29
N VAL A 177 -3.94 -6.99 -5.71
CA VAL A 177 -2.87 -7.46 -6.61
C VAL A 177 -1.99 -8.56 -6.01
N ARG A 178 -1.72 -8.51 -4.70
CA ARG A 178 -0.89 -9.54 -4.04
C ARG A 178 -1.62 -10.87 -3.93
N ALA A 179 -2.92 -10.86 -3.70
CA ALA A 179 -3.75 -12.07 -3.75
C ALA A 179 -3.77 -12.67 -5.16
N ALA A 180 -3.90 -11.84 -6.22
CA ALA A 180 -3.79 -12.29 -7.60
C ALA A 180 -2.42 -12.91 -7.92
N LEU A 181 -1.35 -12.27 -7.48
CA LEU A 181 0.03 -12.72 -7.69
C LEU A 181 0.29 -14.10 -7.06
N ILE A 182 -0.22 -14.34 -5.85
CA ILE A 182 -0.10 -15.62 -5.14
C ILE A 182 -0.79 -16.75 -5.90
N LEU A 183 -1.93 -16.52 -6.56
CA LEU A 183 -2.59 -17.53 -7.38
C LEU A 183 -1.67 -18.02 -8.51
N VAL A 184 -0.91 -17.10 -9.11
CA VAL A 184 0.08 -17.45 -10.14
C VAL A 184 1.28 -18.16 -9.54
N ALA A 185 1.84 -17.63 -8.46
CA ALA A 185 3.01 -18.20 -7.80
C ALA A 185 2.79 -19.66 -7.34
N ARG A 186 1.54 -20.01 -7.02
CA ARG A 186 1.14 -21.38 -6.62
C ARG A 186 0.68 -22.25 -7.79
N GLY A 187 0.65 -21.72 -9.02
CA GLY A 187 0.13 -22.46 -10.17
C GLY A 187 -1.39 -22.63 -10.19
N GLU A 188 -2.13 -21.93 -9.34
CA GLU A 188 -3.60 -21.91 -9.32
C GLU A 188 -4.19 -21.07 -10.47
N ALA A 189 -3.38 -20.15 -11.03
CA ALA A 189 -3.64 -19.44 -12.27
C ALA A 189 -2.46 -19.63 -13.22
N ALA A 190 -2.75 -19.88 -14.49
CA ALA A 190 -1.71 -20.08 -15.51
C ALA A 190 -0.96 -18.77 -15.81
N LEU A 191 -1.64 -17.65 -15.75
CA LEU A 191 -1.11 -16.32 -16.02
C LEU A 191 -1.64 -15.33 -14.98
N GLY A 192 -0.97 -14.17 -14.87
CA GLY A 192 -1.47 -13.05 -14.07
C GLY A 192 -1.14 -11.72 -14.71
N ILE A 193 -2.02 -10.74 -14.48
CA ILE A 193 -1.78 -9.34 -14.84
C ILE A 193 -1.64 -8.57 -13.54
N VAL A 194 -0.42 -8.10 -13.26
CA VAL A 194 -0.02 -7.47 -12.00
C VAL A 194 0.90 -6.28 -12.28
N TYR A 195 1.34 -5.56 -11.25
CA TYR A 195 2.36 -4.53 -11.44
C TYR A 195 3.77 -5.14 -11.47
N GLU A 196 4.66 -4.47 -12.19
CA GLU A 196 6.06 -4.90 -12.30
C GLU A 196 6.75 -5.00 -10.94
N THR A 197 6.48 -4.06 -10.05
CA THR A 197 7.04 -4.04 -8.68
C THR A 197 6.60 -5.23 -7.85
N ASP A 198 5.35 -5.73 -8.03
CA ASP A 198 4.87 -6.93 -7.38
C ASP A 198 5.56 -8.18 -7.91
N ALA A 199 5.71 -8.27 -9.23
CA ALA A 199 6.38 -9.40 -9.86
C ALA A 199 7.86 -9.52 -9.48
N LYS A 200 8.54 -8.38 -9.28
CA LYS A 200 9.96 -8.35 -8.89
C LYS A 200 10.24 -8.89 -7.48
N VAL A 201 9.27 -8.81 -6.59
CA VAL A 201 9.44 -9.25 -5.19
C VAL A 201 8.87 -10.65 -4.92
N GLU A 202 8.25 -11.29 -5.91
CA GLU A 202 7.67 -12.63 -5.79
C GLU A 202 8.52 -13.66 -6.57
N PRO A 203 9.32 -14.48 -5.89
CA PRO A 203 10.20 -15.44 -6.56
C PRO A 203 9.45 -16.58 -7.27
N GLY A 204 8.18 -16.83 -6.93
CA GLY A 204 7.33 -17.86 -7.52
C GLY A 204 6.83 -17.54 -8.91
N VAL A 205 7.06 -16.31 -9.43
CA VAL A 205 6.63 -15.91 -10.78
C VAL A 205 7.80 -15.41 -11.62
N LYS A 206 7.56 -15.30 -12.92
CA LYS A 206 8.40 -14.59 -13.89
C LYS A 206 7.55 -13.66 -14.73
N ILE A 207 8.11 -12.50 -15.08
CA ILE A 207 7.52 -11.61 -16.09
C ILE A 207 7.75 -12.23 -17.46
N ILE A 208 6.69 -12.35 -18.25
CA ILE A 208 6.72 -12.86 -19.62
C ILE A 208 6.30 -11.81 -20.65
N GLY A 209 5.83 -10.64 -20.22
CA GLY A 209 5.51 -9.53 -21.11
C GLY A 209 5.18 -8.26 -20.35
N VAL A 210 5.37 -7.12 -21.00
CA VAL A 210 5.03 -5.80 -20.47
C VAL A 210 3.91 -5.23 -21.34
N PHE A 211 2.85 -4.72 -20.71
CA PHE A 211 1.77 -4.07 -21.45
C PHE A 211 2.25 -2.73 -22.02
N PRO A 212 1.87 -2.38 -23.26
CA PRO A 212 2.17 -1.07 -23.81
C PRO A 212 1.60 0.03 -22.93
N GLU A 213 2.41 1.07 -22.66
CA GLU A 213 2.02 2.18 -21.78
C GLU A 213 0.76 2.92 -22.26
N ASP A 214 0.57 2.96 -23.57
CA ASP A 214 -0.62 3.55 -24.21
C ASP A 214 -1.85 2.63 -24.18
N SER A 215 -1.72 1.37 -23.74
CA SER A 215 -2.87 0.44 -23.65
C SER A 215 -3.80 0.71 -22.48
N HIS A 216 -3.38 1.47 -21.50
CA HIS A 216 -4.15 1.81 -20.31
C HIS A 216 -3.82 3.24 -19.82
N PRO A 217 -4.64 3.84 -18.96
CA PRO A 217 -4.27 5.12 -18.31
C PRO A 217 -2.94 4.98 -17.54
N PRO A 218 -2.14 6.05 -17.41
CA PRO A 218 -0.91 6.01 -16.63
C PRO A 218 -1.16 5.49 -15.21
N ILE A 219 -0.32 4.58 -14.76
CA ILE A 219 -0.40 4.02 -13.41
C ILE A 219 0.28 5.02 -12.46
N VAL A 220 -0.52 5.66 -11.62
CA VAL A 220 -0.07 6.69 -10.69
C VAL A 220 -0.50 6.31 -9.27
N TYR A 221 0.42 6.47 -8.33
CA TYR A 221 0.16 6.30 -6.90
C TYR A 221 0.09 7.68 -6.22
N PRO A 222 -1.10 8.24 -6.06
CA PRO A 222 -1.30 9.44 -5.27
C PRO A 222 -1.28 9.11 -3.78
N VAL A 223 -0.76 10.05 -2.99
CA VAL A 223 -0.80 10.04 -1.53
C VAL A 223 -1.45 11.32 -1.03
N ALA A 224 -2.22 11.25 0.05
CA ALA A 224 -2.79 12.40 0.74
C ALA A 224 -2.98 12.11 2.24
N LEU A 225 -3.04 13.16 3.04
CA LEU A 225 -3.55 13.06 4.41
C LEU A 225 -5.08 12.86 4.38
N THR A 226 -5.59 12.07 5.32
CA THR A 226 -7.05 12.00 5.53
C THR A 226 -7.54 13.24 6.26
N ILE A 227 -8.86 13.47 6.25
CA ILE A 227 -9.44 14.63 6.95
C ILE A 227 -9.20 14.60 8.47
N ASN A 228 -9.04 13.40 9.04
CA ASN A 228 -8.84 13.19 10.48
C ASN A 228 -7.37 12.90 10.83
N ALA A 229 -6.43 13.20 9.93
CA ALA A 229 -5.01 12.91 10.12
C ALA A 229 -4.44 13.60 11.36
N LYS A 230 -3.66 12.86 12.13
CA LYS A 230 -2.90 13.40 13.26
C LYS A 230 -1.80 14.36 12.76
N PRO A 231 -1.37 15.34 13.58
CA PRO A 231 -0.32 16.30 13.19
C PRO A 231 0.99 15.64 12.73
N ASP A 232 1.39 14.54 13.36
CA ASP A 232 2.62 13.82 13.02
C ASP A 232 2.59 13.21 11.60
N ALA A 233 1.41 13.00 11.00
CA ALA A 233 1.26 12.47 9.65
C ALA A 233 1.79 13.43 8.56
N ALA A 234 1.80 14.74 8.81
CA ALA A 234 2.37 15.72 7.89
C ALA A 234 3.90 15.56 7.73
N GLN A 235 4.59 15.16 8.81
CA GLN A 235 6.03 14.86 8.76
C GLN A 235 6.28 13.61 7.91
N TYR A 236 5.42 12.60 8.02
CA TYR A 236 5.51 11.38 7.22
C TYR A 236 5.28 11.68 5.72
N LEU A 237 4.25 12.46 5.38
CA LEU A 237 4.01 12.88 4.00
C LEU A 237 5.21 13.65 3.42
N THR A 238 5.86 14.50 4.23
CA THR A 238 7.09 15.18 3.85
C THR A 238 8.22 14.18 3.63
N PHE A 239 8.37 13.20 4.51
CA PHE A 239 9.42 12.16 4.39
C PHE A 239 9.27 11.32 3.13
N LEU A 240 8.04 10.94 2.76
CA LEU A 240 7.75 10.21 1.51
C LEU A 240 8.27 10.93 0.25
N ARG A 241 8.46 12.23 0.32
CA ARG A 241 8.91 13.09 -0.79
C ARG A 241 10.41 13.31 -0.81
N THR A 242 11.17 12.78 0.15
CA THR A 242 12.63 12.98 0.27
C THR A 242 13.42 12.10 -0.70
N GLN A 243 14.69 12.47 -0.91
CA GLN A 243 15.64 11.65 -1.67
C GLN A 243 15.85 10.26 -1.04
N ALA A 244 15.78 10.15 0.28
CA ALA A 244 15.91 8.86 0.98
C ALA A 244 14.76 7.92 0.63
N ALA A 245 13.51 8.40 0.69
CA ALA A 245 12.34 7.62 0.30
C ALA A 245 12.35 7.28 -1.21
N LYS A 246 12.74 8.24 -2.07
CA LYS A 246 12.91 8.01 -3.50
C LYS A 246 13.84 6.83 -3.77
N SER A 247 15.01 6.80 -3.16
CA SER A 247 15.99 5.72 -3.38
C SER A 247 15.43 4.35 -3.02
N VAL A 248 14.61 4.27 -1.95
CA VAL A 248 13.95 3.01 -1.58
C VAL A 248 12.91 2.63 -2.63
N PHE A 249 12.00 3.53 -3.02
CA PHE A 249 10.96 3.25 -4.00
C PHE A 249 11.54 2.81 -5.36
N GLU A 250 12.57 3.51 -5.85
CA GLU A 250 13.24 3.16 -7.11
C GLU A 250 13.96 1.81 -7.02
N GLY A 251 14.51 1.46 -5.84
CA GLY A 251 15.10 0.15 -5.57
C GLY A 251 14.11 -1.00 -5.73
N TYR A 252 12.82 -0.77 -5.46
CA TYR A 252 11.74 -1.73 -5.70
C TYR A 252 11.14 -1.65 -7.11
N GLY A 253 11.59 -0.70 -7.94
CA GLY A 253 11.19 -0.55 -9.35
C GLY A 253 10.03 0.41 -9.59
N PHE A 254 9.62 1.21 -8.61
CA PHE A 254 8.71 2.32 -8.84
C PHE A 254 9.39 3.46 -9.57
N SER A 255 8.66 4.21 -10.39
CA SER A 255 9.10 5.51 -10.89
C SER A 255 8.74 6.59 -9.90
N PHE A 256 9.67 7.48 -9.56
CA PHE A 256 9.40 8.61 -8.66
C PHE A 256 8.99 9.84 -9.48
N LEU A 257 7.74 10.32 -9.32
CA LEU A 257 7.11 11.27 -10.25
C LEU A 257 7.31 12.75 -9.89
N ILE A 258 7.90 13.02 -8.74
CA ILE A 258 8.12 14.40 -8.26
C ILE A 258 9.62 14.69 -8.08
N LYS A 259 9.98 15.97 -8.05
CA LYS A 259 11.31 16.35 -7.61
C LYS A 259 11.43 16.11 -6.11
N PRO A 260 12.42 15.32 -5.64
CA PRO A 260 12.56 15.06 -4.22
C PRO A 260 12.89 16.34 -3.45
N THR A 261 12.38 16.41 -2.21
CA THR A 261 12.77 17.44 -1.25
C THR A 261 14.08 17.05 -0.56
N SER A 262 14.83 18.03 -0.15
CA SER A 262 16.10 17.86 0.62
C SER A 262 15.83 17.34 2.04
#